data_6ec4c3213197f17d8ceb4b45aa3d4d97
#
_entry.id   6ec4c3213197f17d8ceb4b45aa3d4d97
#
_cell.length_a   1.000
_cell.length_b   1.000
_cell.length_c   1.000
_cell.angle_alpha   90.00
_cell.angle_beta   90.00
_cell.angle_gamma   90.00
#
_symmetry.space_group_name_H-M   'P 1'
#
loop_
_entity.id
_entity.type
_entity.pdbx_description
1 polymer ?
#
loop_
_entity_poly.entity_id
_entity_poly.type
_entity_poly.pdbx_seq_one_letter_code
_entity_poly.pdbx_strand_id
1 'polypeptide(L)'
;MTMVRQYNKIKSTCAFCTSGLGMDMEQANWKNGSTDTLLSEFFAQDDLKALAADTGALLECPLLVLDDTFHVTAHHRPLGFTDPPFQNAVRQGEITYEAGAIISQSEALSAGKADYVKLEGSDYRRRFSPLISSGVRLGYLICVDTDGHLQNIPPETWNMVEQILAKQAFIEASRQDKPFETAEDILMHLLDGGFSSAPYFRLQASGTYLADFHPTGFALIELTAYHNEY
;
A
#
# COMPACT_ATOMS: atom_id res chain seq x y z
N MET A 1 -6.32 34.84 -2.80
CA MET A 1 -7.20 34.84 -1.63
C MET A 1 -8.64 34.80 -2.10
N THR A 2 -9.16 33.65 -2.58
CA THR A 2 -10.58 33.42 -2.89
C THR A 2 -10.77 32.01 -3.47
N MET A 3 -10.63 30.95 -2.66
CA MET A 3 -11.05 29.56 -3.05
C MET A 3 -11.25 28.63 -1.84
N VAL A 4 -11.79 29.13 -0.73
CA VAL A 4 -12.07 28.33 0.48
C VAL A 4 -13.53 28.48 0.95
N ARG A 5 -14.45 28.82 0.06
CA ARG A 5 -15.84 29.12 0.48
C ARG A 5 -16.95 28.41 -0.30
N GLN A 6 -16.79 27.13 -0.66
CA GLN A 6 -17.89 26.40 -1.31
C GLN A 6 -18.15 24.95 -0.83
N TYR A 7 -17.61 24.52 0.32
CA TYR A 7 -17.85 23.17 0.81
C TYR A 7 -18.84 23.03 1.98
N ASN A 8 -19.51 24.09 2.37
CA ASN A 8 -20.41 24.09 3.54
C ASN A 8 -21.89 24.34 3.22
N LYS A 9 -22.46 23.72 2.17
CA LYS A 9 -23.90 23.88 1.91
C LYS A 9 -24.56 22.66 1.28
N ILE A 10 -24.36 21.46 1.84
CA ILE A 10 -25.28 20.32 1.61
C ILE A 10 -25.43 19.58 2.97
N LYS A 11 -26.14 20.19 3.88
CA LYS A 11 -26.76 19.54 5.03
C LYS A 11 -28.09 20.24 5.26
N SER A 12 -29.12 19.78 4.59
CA SER A 12 -30.48 19.80 5.15
C SER A 12 -31.42 19.02 4.23
N THR A 13 -32.21 18.18 4.87
CA THR A 13 -33.51 17.68 4.47
C THR A 13 -33.53 16.32 3.77
N CYS A 14 -33.55 15.25 4.58
CA CYS A 14 -34.53 14.20 4.37
C CYS A 14 -34.99 13.66 5.73
N ALA A 15 -36.08 14.26 6.22
CA ALA A 15 -36.92 13.65 7.24
C ALA A 15 -37.93 12.79 6.50
N PHE A 16 -37.97 11.50 6.78
CA PHE A 16 -39.13 10.61 6.81
C PHE A 16 -38.62 9.15 6.66
N CYS A 17 -38.61 8.46 7.78
CA CYS A 17 -39.19 7.12 7.91
C CYS A 17 -38.93 6.63 9.36
N THR A 18 -39.88 6.85 10.20
CA THR A 18 -40.04 6.14 11.47
C THR A 18 -40.75 4.83 11.18
N SER A 19 -40.13 3.71 11.52
CA SER A 19 -40.74 2.60 12.25
C SER A 19 -39.84 1.33 12.18
N GLY A 20 -39.39 0.90 13.37
CA GLY A 20 -39.30 -0.51 13.74
C GLY A 20 -38.05 -1.25 13.26
N LEU A 21 -37.10 -1.29 14.13
CA LEU A 21 -36.43 -2.47 14.70
C LEU A 21 -35.16 -1.98 15.37
N GLY A 22 -35.10 -2.10 16.69
CA GLY A 22 -33.91 -1.82 17.47
C GLY A 22 -32.83 -2.84 17.05
N MET A 23 -31.91 -2.37 16.26
CA MET A 23 -30.59 -2.94 16.09
C MET A 23 -29.61 -1.85 16.49
N ASP A 24 -28.78 -2.20 17.44
CA ASP A 24 -27.84 -1.36 18.14
C ASP A 24 -27.10 -0.36 17.24
N MET A 25 -27.47 0.91 17.35
CA MET A 25 -26.77 2.04 16.73
C MET A 25 -25.44 2.37 17.44
N GLU A 26 -24.94 1.46 18.26
CA GLU A 26 -23.67 1.63 18.98
C GLU A 26 -22.44 1.18 18.19
N GLN A 27 -22.63 0.43 17.09
CA GLN A 27 -21.51 -0.04 16.25
C GLN A 27 -21.11 0.92 15.12
N ALA A 28 -21.84 2.00 14.89
CA ALA A 28 -21.58 2.90 13.75
C ALA A 28 -20.67 4.10 14.08
N ASN A 29 -20.12 4.19 15.29
CA ASN A 29 -19.24 5.30 15.67
C ASN A 29 -17.75 4.89 15.68
N TRP A 30 -17.35 4.08 14.71
CA TRP A 30 -15.96 3.75 14.54
C TRP A 30 -15.21 5.02 14.09
N LYS A 31 -14.66 5.72 15.08
CA LYS A 31 -13.66 6.80 15.02
C LYS A 31 -13.62 7.60 13.70
N ASN A 32 -14.73 8.20 13.27
CA ASN A 32 -14.73 9.10 12.10
C ASN A 32 -13.65 10.21 12.19
N GLY A 33 -13.25 10.60 13.43
CA GLY A 33 -12.12 11.49 13.67
C GLY A 33 -10.74 10.84 13.45
N SER A 34 -10.66 9.51 13.47
CA SER A 34 -9.37 8.80 13.35
C SER A 34 -8.92 8.62 11.90
N THR A 35 -9.86 8.49 10.95
CA THR A 35 -9.54 8.42 9.52
C THR A 35 -9.09 9.77 8.97
N ASP A 36 -9.69 10.86 9.44
CA ASP A 36 -9.24 12.22 9.10
C ASP A 36 -7.85 12.50 9.66
N THR A 37 -7.53 11.95 10.85
CA THR A 37 -6.20 12.02 11.44
C THR A 37 -5.18 11.26 10.58
N LEU A 38 -5.47 10.05 10.15
CA LEU A 38 -4.56 9.26 9.31
C LEU A 38 -4.30 9.93 7.96
N LEU A 39 -5.31 10.55 7.36
CA LEU A 39 -5.14 11.35 6.15
C LEU A 39 -4.26 12.58 6.41
N SER A 40 -4.47 13.26 7.54
CA SER A 40 -3.64 14.42 7.94
C SER A 40 -2.19 14.03 8.14
N GLU A 41 -1.93 12.90 8.80
CA GLU A 41 -0.58 12.34 9.00
C GLU A 41 0.06 11.95 7.67
N PHE A 42 -0.68 11.32 6.77
CA PHE A 42 -0.19 10.98 5.42
C PHE A 42 0.27 12.24 4.65
N PHE A 43 -0.46 13.35 4.77
CA PHE A 43 -0.06 14.59 4.12
C PHE A 43 1.05 15.37 4.86
N ALA A 44 1.25 15.09 6.15
CA ALA A 44 2.26 15.73 6.98
C ALA A 44 3.60 15.00 6.97
N GLN A 45 3.59 13.69 6.74
CA GLN A 45 4.76 12.82 6.83
C GLN A 45 5.00 12.09 5.51
N ASP A 46 6.28 11.97 5.14
CA ASP A 46 6.76 11.26 3.96
C ASP A 46 7.52 9.98 4.39
N ASP A 47 7.05 9.30 5.45
CA ASP A 47 7.71 8.13 6.02
C ASP A 47 6.71 6.98 6.22
N LEU A 48 6.94 5.87 5.52
CA LEU A 48 6.11 4.66 5.60
C LEU A 48 6.13 4.04 7.00
N LYS A 49 7.25 4.13 7.72
CA LYS A 49 7.36 3.55 9.07
C LYS A 49 6.51 4.30 10.08
N ALA A 50 6.53 5.64 10.03
CA ALA A 50 5.69 6.47 10.86
C ALA A 50 4.21 6.21 10.55
N LEU A 51 3.85 6.20 9.26
CA LEU A 51 2.47 5.94 8.82
C LEU A 51 1.98 4.54 9.21
N ALA A 52 2.85 3.52 9.16
CA ALA A 52 2.52 2.18 9.65
C ALA A 52 2.30 2.16 11.16
N ALA A 53 3.08 2.92 11.93
CA ALA A 53 2.87 3.04 13.37
C ALA A 53 1.53 3.69 13.72
N ASP A 54 1.17 4.79 13.04
CA ASP A 54 -0.10 5.49 13.21
C ASP A 54 -1.29 4.62 12.78
N THR A 55 -1.13 3.89 11.66
CA THR A 55 -2.12 2.91 11.19
C THR A 55 -2.33 1.80 12.23
N GLY A 56 -1.26 1.24 12.78
CA GLY A 56 -1.35 0.21 13.80
C GLY A 56 -1.99 0.70 15.09
N ALA A 57 -1.71 1.93 15.49
CA ALA A 57 -2.36 2.56 16.63
C ALA A 57 -3.86 2.84 16.37
N LEU A 58 -4.21 3.27 15.15
CA LEU A 58 -5.58 3.47 14.72
C LEU A 58 -6.40 2.18 14.72
N LEU A 59 -5.83 1.13 14.12
CA LEU A 59 -6.47 -0.20 14.01
C LEU A 59 -6.36 -1.01 15.30
N GLU A 60 -5.61 -0.51 16.29
CA GLU A 60 -5.35 -1.20 17.58
C GLU A 60 -4.79 -2.62 17.37
N CYS A 61 -3.98 -2.84 16.36
CA CYS A 61 -3.45 -4.14 16.03
C CYS A 61 -1.96 -4.11 15.65
N PRO A 62 -1.22 -5.21 15.89
CA PRO A 62 0.11 -5.39 15.30
C PRO A 62 -0.01 -5.51 13.80
N LEU A 63 0.87 -4.84 13.05
CA LEU A 63 0.88 -4.92 11.59
C LEU A 63 2.29 -4.98 11.00
N LEU A 64 2.38 -5.56 9.82
CA LEU A 64 3.55 -5.57 8.94
C LEU A 64 3.16 -5.00 7.58
N VAL A 65 4.02 -4.18 7.03
CA VAL A 65 4.00 -3.78 5.62
C VAL A 65 5.14 -4.50 4.93
N LEU A 66 4.82 -5.21 3.87
CA LEU A 66 5.78 -5.95 3.05
C LEU A 66 5.87 -5.33 1.67
N ASP A 67 7.04 -5.45 1.06
CA ASP A 67 7.19 -5.23 -0.38
C ASP A 67 6.69 -6.44 -1.20
N ASP A 68 6.82 -6.38 -2.52
CA ASP A 68 6.42 -7.44 -3.45
C ASP A 68 7.33 -8.67 -3.39
N THR A 69 8.49 -8.55 -2.76
CA THR A 69 9.47 -9.62 -2.51
C THR A 69 9.37 -10.19 -1.09
N PHE A 70 8.35 -9.78 -0.33
CA PHE A 70 8.05 -10.23 1.03
C PHE A 70 9.01 -9.75 2.13
N HIS A 71 9.83 -8.72 1.86
CA HIS A 71 10.60 -8.06 2.89
C HIS A 71 9.74 -7.10 3.71
N VAL A 72 10.03 -7.02 5.01
CA VAL A 72 9.35 -6.11 5.94
C VAL A 72 9.89 -4.70 5.77
N THR A 73 9.12 -3.81 5.17
CA THR A 73 9.48 -2.40 4.96
C THR A 73 9.10 -1.52 6.15
N ALA A 74 7.97 -1.85 6.79
CA ALA A 74 7.51 -1.16 8.00
C ALA A 74 6.72 -2.10 8.91
N HIS A 75 6.63 -1.77 10.20
CA HIS A 75 5.84 -2.55 11.15
C HIS A 75 5.37 -1.69 12.33
N HIS A 76 4.27 -2.12 12.94
CA HIS A 76 3.82 -1.64 14.24
C HIS A 76 3.64 -2.81 15.21
N ARG A 77 4.19 -2.66 16.42
CA ARG A 77 4.07 -3.64 17.48
C ARG A 77 3.63 -2.97 18.79
N PRO A 78 2.39 -3.22 19.25
CA PRO A 78 1.94 -2.76 20.56
C PRO A 78 2.82 -3.32 21.70
N LEU A 79 2.91 -2.57 22.79
CA LEU A 79 3.63 -3.00 24.00
C LEU A 79 3.06 -4.31 24.51
N GLY A 80 3.97 -5.27 24.84
CA GLY A 80 3.57 -6.57 25.39
C GLY A 80 3.10 -7.59 24.36
N PHE A 81 2.94 -7.22 23.08
CA PHE A 81 2.57 -8.18 22.05
C PHE A 81 3.71 -9.16 21.76
N THR A 82 3.38 -10.44 21.84
CA THR A 82 4.29 -11.56 21.57
C THR A 82 3.63 -12.57 20.65
N ASP A 83 4.21 -12.78 19.49
CA ASP A 83 3.78 -13.76 18.51
C ASP A 83 5.00 -14.21 17.72
N PRO A 84 5.37 -15.50 17.76
CA PRO A 84 6.62 -15.97 17.18
C PRO A 84 6.75 -15.68 15.67
N PRO A 85 5.76 -15.93 14.80
CA PRO A 85 5.86 -15.60 13.39
C PRO A 85 6.08 -14.10 13.13
N PHE A 86 5.40 -13.23 13.88
CA PHE A 86 5.55 -11.79 13.77
C PHE A 86 6.96 -11.33 14.19
N GLN A 87 7.41 -11.81 15.36
CA GLN A 87 8.75 -11.43 15.88
C GLN A 87 9.87 -11.91 14.96
N ASN A 88 9.72 -13.11 14.39
CA ASN A 88 10.68 -13.64 13.43
C ASN A 88 10.72 -12.80 12.17
N ALA A 89 9.57 -12.42 11.61
CA ALA A 89 9.50 -11.56 10.43
C ALA A 89 10.19 -10.21 10.65
N VAL A 90 9.91 -9.54 11.77
CA VAL A 90 10.57 -8.27 12.12
C VAL A 90 12.08 -8.43 12.30
N ARG A 91 12.54 -9.53 12.95
CA ARG A 91 13.96 -9.77 13.21
C ARG A 91 14.74 -10.14 11.95
N GLN A 92 14.14 -10.93 11.06
CA GLN A 92 14.78 -11.40 9.83
C GLN A 92 14.67 -10.36 8.71
N GLY A 93 13.71 -9.44 8.82
CA GLY A 93 13.41 -8.46 7.77
C GLY A 93 12.56 -9.06 6.64
N GLU A 94 12.08 -10.30 6.78
CA GLU A 94 11.26 -11.01 5.80
C GLU A 94 10.29 -11.98 6.49
N ILE A 95 9.21 -12.33 5.81
CA ILE A 95 8.28 -13.35 6.32
C ILE A 95 8.80 -14.75 6.02
N THR A 96 8.28 -15.74 6.75
CA THR A 96 8.63 -17.15 6.53
C THR A 96 8.19 -17.63 5.16
N TYR A 97 8.91 -18.61 4.61
CA TYR A 97 8.54 -19.26 3.34
C TYR A 97 7.09 -19.77 3.32
N GLU A 98 6.63 -20.32 4.45
CA GLU A 98 5.24 -20.77 4.60
C GLU A 98 4.24 -19.61 4.41
N ALA A 99 4.46 -18.48 5.09
CA ALA A 99 3.61 -17.31 4.95
C ALA A 99 3.63 -16.77 3.51
N GLY A 100 4.80 -16.74 2.87
CA GLY A 100 4.94 -16.38 1.45
C GLY A 100 4.19 -17.33 0.52
N ALA A 101 4.25 -18.64 0.79
CA ALA A 101 3.51 -19.65 0.02
C ALA A 101 1.98 -19.46 0.14
N ILE A 102 1.48 -19.18 1.34
CA ILE A 102 0.06 -18.88 1.57
C ILE A 102 -0.39 -17.66 0.76
N ILE A 103 0.39 -16.58 0.79
CA ILE A 103 0.10 -15.37 -0.01
C ILE A 103 0.07 -15.72 -1.50
N SER A 104 1.06 -16.45 -1.97
CA SER A 104 1.19 -16.78 -3.40
C SER A 104 0.10 -17.73 -3.90
N GLN A 105 -0.49 -18.56 -3.04
CA GLN A 105 -1.53 -19.51 -3.38
C GLN A 105 -2.95 -18.99 -3.16
N SER A 106 -3.12 -17.86 -2.47
CA SER A 106 -4.44 -17.30 -2.21
C SER A 106 -5.04 -16.69 -3.48
N GLU A 107 -6.16 -17.25 -3.94
CA GLU A 107 -6.94 -16.71 -5.04
C GLU A 107 -7.51 -15.32 -4.71
N ALA A 108 -7.90 -15.09 -3.44
CA ALA A 108 -8.42 -13.79 -3.00
C ALA A 108 -7.36 -12.70 -3.14
N LEU A 109 -6.13 -12.94 -2.65
CA LEU A 109 -5.02 -12.00 -2.74
C LEU A 109 -4.58 -11.77 -4.19
N SER A 110 -4.60 -12.82 -5.01
CA SER A 110 -4.32 -12.72 -6.46
C SER A 110 -5.37 -11.88 -7.18
N ALA A 111 -6.63 -11.93 -6.73
CA ALA A 111 -7.73 -11.11 -7.24
C ALA A 111 -7.78 -9.70 -6.64
N GLY A 112 -6.76 -9.29 -5.87
CA GLY A 112 -6.71 -7.97 -5.23
C GLY A 112 -7.62 -7.82 -4.02
N LYS A 113 -8.06 -8.91 -3.39
CA LYS A 113 -8.93 -8.93 -2.22
C LYS A 113 -8.17 -9.37 -0.98
N ALA A 114 -8.63 -8.90 0.18
CA ALA A 114 -8.09 -9.37 1.45
C ALA A 114 -8.50 -10.82 1.75
N ASP A 115 -7.65 -11.51 2.50
CA ASP A 115 -7.86 -12.87 2.98
C ASP A 115 -7.51 -12.98 4.46
N TYR A 116 -8.16 -13.90 5.18
CA TYR A 116 -7.93 -14.16 6.59
C TYR A 116 -7.32 -15.54 6.78
N VAL A 117 -6.09 -15.57 7.24
CA VAL A 117 -5.30 -16.79 7.39
C VAL A 117 -4.79 -16.94 8.82
N LYS A 118 -4.67 -18.17 9.29
CA LYS A 118 -3.95 -18.53 10.52
C LYS A 118 -2.64 -19.23 10.14
N LEU A 119 -1.53 -18.68 10.60
CA LEU A 119 -0.21 -19.28 10.38
C LEU A 119 0.08 -20.34 11.46
N GLU A 120 0.85 -21.35 11.10
CA GLU A 120 1.36 -22.34 12.03
C GLU A 120 2.26 -21.65 13.10
N GLY A 121 2.17 -22.13 14.34
CA GLY A 121 2.90 -21.54 15.46
C GLY A 121 2.37 -20.19 15.96
N SER A 122 1.19 -19.77 15.51
CA SER A 122 0.50 -18.57 16.02
C SER A 122 -0.90 -18.89 16.52
N ASP A 123 -1.28 -18.23 17.60
CA ASP A 123 -2.66 -18.30 18.14
C ASP A 123 -3.62 -17.38 17.38
N TYR A 124 -3.10 -16.40 16.63
CA TYR A 124 -3.86 -15.32 16.02
C TYR A 124 -4.17 -15.57 14.55
N ARG A 125 -5.35 -15.13 14.11
CA ARG A 125 -5.66 -14.95 12.70
C ARG A 125 -5.01 -13.67 12.19
N ARG A 126 -4.76 -13.62 10.90
CA ARG A 126 -4.19 -12.46 10.22
C ARG A 126 -5.02 -12.09 9.03
N ARG A 127 -5.24 -10.80 8.87
CA ARG A 127 -5.76 -10.24 7.63
C ARG A 127 -4.61 -9.87 6.74
N PHE A 128 -4.54 -10.51 5.61
CA PHE A 128 -3.62 -10.18 4.51
C PHE A 128 -4.36 -9.31 3.50
N SER A 129 -3.76 -8.21 3.08
CA SER A 129 -4.32 -7.32 2.07
C SER A 129 -3.24 -6.95 1.07
N PRO A 130 -3.51 -7.06 -0.24
CA PRO A 130 -2.57 -6.55 -1.24
C PRO A 130 -2.58 -5.02 -1.23
N LEU A 131 -1.40 -4.41 -1.26
CA LEU A 131 -1.23 -2.97 -1.42
C LEU A 131 -1.09 -2.65 -2.90
N ILE A 132 -2.12 -2.02 -3.47
CA ILE A 132 -2.20 -1.74 -4.90
C ILE A 132 -2.33 -0.23 -5.10
N SER A 133 -1.42 0.35 -5.88
CA SER A 133 -1.50 1.74 -6.33
C SER A 133 -1.42 1.82 -7.84
N SER A 134 -2.35 2.54 -8.46
CA SER A 134 -2.41 2.70 -9.93
C SER A 134 -2.40 1.38 -10.71
N GLY A 135 -3.00 0.32 -10.15
CA GLY A 135 -3.05 -1.00 -10.77
C GLY A 135 -1.77 -1.84 -10.61
N VAL A 136 -0.78 -1.32 -9.88
CA VAL A 136 0.46 -2.04 -9.56
C VAL A 136 0.40 -2.53 -8.13
N ARG A 137 0.68 -3.81 -7.92
CA ARG A 137 0.86 -4.36 -6.59
C ARG A 137 2.26 -4.02 -6.09
N LEU A 138 2.34 -3.35 -4.95
CA LEU A 138 3.57 -2.87 -4.33
C LEU A 138 4.00 -3.73 -3.15
N GLY A 139 3.11 -4.62 -2.73
CA GLY A 139 3.37 -5.48 -1.58
C GLY A 139 2.09 -5.88 -0.86
N TYR A 140 2.20 -6.06 0.45
CA TYR A 140 1.12 -6.55 1.28
C TYR A 140 1.08 -5.89 2.65
N LEU A 141 -0.13 -5.68 3.16
CA LEU A 141 -0.40 -5.35 4.55
C LEU A 141 -0.83 -6.62 5.28
N ILE A 142 -0.20 -6.92 6.41
CA ILE A 142 -0.58 -8.01 7.30
C ILE A 142 -0.99 -7.41 8.65
N CYS A 143 -2.24 -7.55 9.04
CA CYS A 143 -2.73 -7.14 10.35
C CYS A 143 -3.02 -8.39 11.20
N VAL A 144 -2.53 -8.42 12.44
CA VAL A 144 -2.75 -9.53 13.37
C VAL A 144 -3.99 -9.25 14.21
N ASP A 145 -4.95 -10.15 14.14
CA ASP A 145 -6.23 -10.05 14.86
C ASP A 145 -6.07 -10.66 16.26
N THR A 146 -5.83 -9.80 17.24
CA THR A 146 -5.52 -10.24 18.61
C THR A 146 -6.75 -10.59 19.44
N ASP A 147 -7.90 -10.02 19.12
CA ASP A 147 -9.14 -10.13 19.89
C ASP A 147 -10.40 -10.34 19.04
N GLY A 148 -10.24 -10.49 17.72
CA GLY A 148 -11.36 -10.72 16.80
C GLY A 148 -12.02 -9.44 16.28
N HIS A 149 -11.50 -8.24 16.62
CA HIS A 149 -12.14 -6.98 16.26
C HIS A 149 -11.93 -6.57 14.79
N LEU A 150 -10.88 -7.06 14.12
CA LEU A 150 -10.55 -6.65 12.74
C LEU A 150 -11.69 -6.94 11.75
N GLN A 151 -12.54 -7.93 12.03
CA GLN A 151 -13.70 -8.25 11.19
C GLN A 151 -14.82 -7.21 11.30
N ASN A 152 -14.83 -6.44 12.39
CA ASN A 152 -15.85 -5.41 12.66
C ASN A 152 -15.45 -4.03 12.09
N ILE A 153 -14.23 -3.89 11.57
CA ILE A 153 -13.76 -2.66 10.94
C ILE A 153 -14.49 -2.47 9.61
N PRO A 154 -15.09 -1.28 9.38
CA PRO A 154 -15.81 -1.01 8.14
C PRO A 154 -14.94 -1.17 6.89
N PRO A 155 -15.49 -1.68 5.77
CA PRO A 155 -14.75 -1.82 4.52
C PRO A 155 -14.16 -0.51 4.00
N GLU A 156 -14.82 0.62 4.24
CA GLU A 156 -14.36 1.96 3.85
C GLU A 156 -13.06 2.33 4.57
N THR A 157 -12.97 1.97 5.86
CA THR A 157 -11.74 2.20 6.66
C THR A 157 -10.59 1.35 6.13
N TRP A 158 -10.84 0.07 5.82
CA TRP A 158 -9.84 -0.80 5.20
C TRP A 158 -9.36 -0.25 3.86
N ASN A 159 -10.29 0.15 3.01
CA ASN A 159 -9.98 0.74 1.70
C ASN A 159 -9.08 1.97 1.83
N MET A 160 -9.38 2.85 2.78
CA MET A 160 -8.59 4.06 3.02
C MET A 160 -7.18 3.71 3.51
N VAL A 161 -7.06 2.84 4.52
CA VAL A 161 -5.78 2.40 5.06
C VAL A 161 -4.90 1.76 3.98
N GLU A 162 -5.46 0.84 3.19
CA GLU A 162 -4.76 0.16 2.11
C GLU A 162 -4.30 1.13 1.03
N GLN A 163 -5.14 2.09 0.63
CA GLN A 163 -4.78 3.09 -0.37
C GLN A 163 -3.69 4.05 0.11
N ILE A 164 -3.76 4.50 1.36
CA ILE A 164 -2.76 5.41 1.95
C ILE A 164 -1.41 4.71 2.03
N LEU A 165 -1.37 3.50 2.60
CA LEU A 165 -0.13 2.71 2.72
C LEU A 165 0.44 2.34 1.33
N ALA A 166 -0.41 1.93 0.39
CA ALA A 166 0.02 1.64 -0.96
C ALA A 166 0.62 2.86 -1.66
N LYS A 167 -0.01 4.03 -1.49
CA LYS A 167 0.50 5.27 -2.08
C LYS A 167 1.83 5.69 -1.48
N GLN A 168 1.99 5.57 -0.16
CA GLN A 168 3.25 5.88 0.51
C GLN A 168 4.35 4.89 0.13
N ALA A 169 4.05 3.58 0.09
CA ALA A 169 4.99 2.57 -0.39
C ALA A 169 5.45 2.84 -1.83
N PHE A 170 4.53 3.29 -2.70
CA PHE A 170 4.86 3.69 -4.07
C PHE A 170 5.81 4.90 -4.12
N ILE A 171 5.56 5.92 -3.28
CA ILE A 171 6.42 7.10 -3.19
C ILE A 171 7.82 6.69 -2.72
N GLU A 172 7.93 5.83 -1.69
CA GLU A 172 9.22 5.39 -1.17
C GLU A 172 9.99 4.49 -2.15
N ALA A 173 9.33 3.51 -2.75
CA ALA A 173 9.94 2.69 -3.79
C ALA A 173 10.49 3.56 -4.92
N SER A 174 9.72 4.58 -5.32
CA SER A 174 10.13 5.52 -6.36
C SER A 174 11.32 6.42 -5.96
N ARG A 175 11.49 6.66 -4.66
CA ARG A 175 12.65 7.41 -4.14
C ARG A 175 13.90 6.55 -3.99
N GLN A 176 13.71 5.28 -3.61
CA GLN A 176 14.81 4.33 -3.47
C GLN A 176 15.36 3.88 -4.82
N ASP A 177 14.48 3.70 -5.79
CA ASP A 177 14.83 3.48 -7.18
C ASP A 177 15.13 4.82 -7.88
N LYS A 178 16.22 5.47 -7.52
CA LYS A 178 16.92 6.40 -8.41
C LYS A 178 18.17 5.72 -9.00
N PRO A 179 18.00 4.61 -9.71
CA PRO A 179 19.13 4.04 -10.47
C PRO A 179 19.41 4.89 -11.72
N PHE A 180 18.52 5.85 -12.03
CA PHE A 180 18.56 6.61 -13.26
C PHE A 180 19.00 8.04 -12.96
N GLU A 181 20.25 8.35 -13.22
CA GLU A 181 20.78 9.71 -13.14
C GLU A 181 20.45 10.50 -14.41
N THR A 182 20.23 9.79 -15.53
CA THR A 182 19.98 10.39 -16.83
C THR A 182 18.74 9.82 -17.52
N ALA A 183 18.21 10.55 -18.49
CA ALA A 183 17.10 10.05 -19.32
C ALA A 183 17.52 8.84 -20.16
N GLU A 184 18.81 8.74 -20.50
CA GLU A 184 19.41 7.61 -21.21
C GLU A 184 19.36 6.33 -20.38
N ASP A 185 19.61 6.41 -19.05
CA ASP A 185 19.50 5.27 -18.15
C ASP A 185 18.05 4.75 -18.09
N ILE A 186 17.08 5.66 -18.02
CA ILE A 186 15.65 5.32 -18.06
C ILE A 186 15.30 4.61 -19.37
N LEU A 187 15.82 5.12 -20.51
CA LEU A 187 15.60 4.52 -21.83
C LEU A 187 16.22 3.13 -21.93
N MET A 188 17.46 2.97 -21.47
CA MET A 188 18.12 1.66 -21.45
C MET A 188 17.35 0.66 -20.63
N HIS A 189 16.90 1.04 -19.42
CA HIS A 189 16.09 0.19 -18.57
C HIS A 189 14.74 -0.16 -19.21
N LEU A 190 14.12 0.77 -19.95
CA LEU A 190 12.90 0.51 -20.71
C LEU A 190 13.12 -0.53 -21.81
N LEU A 191 14.24 -0.42 -22.54
CA LEU A 191 14.60 -1.34 -23.60
C LEU A 191 14.91 -2.75 -23.09
N ASP A 192 15.49 -2.84 -21.91
CA ASP A 192 15.76 -4.11 -21.21
C ASP A 192 14.49 -4.75 -20.60
N GLY A 193 13.33 -4.09 -20.76
CA GLY A 193 12.06 -4.58 -20.20
C GLY A 193 11.98 -4.46 -18.68
N GLY A 194 12.82 -3.61 -18.07
CA GLY A 194 12.93 -3.49 -16.62
C GLY A 194 11.79 -2.75 -15.92
N PHE A 195 10.91 -2.05 -16.66
CA PHE A 195 9.75 -1.40 -16.01
C PHE A 195 8.58 -2.36 -15.85
N SER A 196 8.17 -2.55 -14.61
CA SER A 196 7.03 -3.40 -14.25
C SER A 196 5.68 -2.81 -14.68
N SER A 197 5.60 -1.49 -14.89
CA SER A 197 4.36 -0.81 -15.27
C SER A 197 4.57 0.54 -15.95
N ALA A 198 3.59 0.95 -16.76
CA ALA A 198 3.59 2.27 -17.39
C ALA A 198 3.52 3.44 -16.37
N PRO A 199 2.76 3.37 -15.27
CA PRO A 199 2.81 4.40 -14.23
C PRO A 199 4.20 4.55 -13.60
N TYR A 200 4.89 3.45 -13.33
CA TYR A 200 6.25 3.47 -12.77
C TYR A 200 7.25 4.12 -13.73
N PHE A 201 7.21 3.77 -15.02
CA PHE A 201 7.99 4.44 -16.06
C PHE A 201 7.73 5.96 -16.08
N ARG A 202 6.45 6.39 -16.11
CA ARG A 202 6.09 7.82 -16.13
C ARG A 202 6.60 8.58 -14.91
N LEU A 203 6.60 7.94 -13.75
CA LEU A 203 7.12 8.54 -12.54
C LEU A 203 8.64 8.77 -12.65
N GLN A 204 9.39 7.76 -13.08
CA GLN A 204 10.85 7.87 -13.27
C GLN A 204 11.20 8.87 -14.38
N ALA A 205 10.42 8.91 -15.45
CA ALA A 205 10.57 9.84 -16.54
C ALA A 205 10.20 11.29 -16.20
N SER A 206 9.49 11.51 -15.07
CA SER A 206 9.04 12.84 -14.68
C SER A 206 10.24 13.79 -14.50
N GLY A 207 10.17 14.97 -15.13
CA GLY A 207 11.29 15.92 -15.13
C GLY A 207 12.33 15.71 -16.22
N THR A 208 12.17 14.69 -17.06
CA THR A 208 12.98 14.47 -18.27
C THR A 208 12.15 14.68 -19.54
N TYR A 209 12.80 14.71 -20.71
CA TYR A 209 12.10 14.77 -22.00
C TYR A 209 11.27 13.52 -22.31
N LEU A 210 11.44 12.45 -21.54
CA LEU A 210 10.65 11.22 -21.65
C LEU A 210 9.29 11.29 -20.96
N ALA A 211 9.01 12.33 -20.16
CA ALA A 211 7.75 12.49 -19.45
C ALA A 211 6.53 12.51 -20.41
N ASP A 212 6.70 13.14 -21.56
CA ASP A 212 5.68 13.26 -22.61
C ASP A 212 5.81 12.19 -23.72
N PHE A 213 6.60 11.16 -23.46
CA PHE A 213 6.81 10.08 -24.43
C PHE A 213 5.54 9.26 -24.63
N HIS A 214 4.95 9.38 -25.81
CA HIS A 214 3.80 8.60 -26.25
C HIS A 214 4.19 7.66 -27.38
N PRO A 215 4.49 6.40 -27.12
CA PRO A 215 4.89 5.45 -28.13
C PRO A 215 3.67 5.07 -29.02
N THR A 216 3.43 5.84 -30.04
CA THR A 216 2.43 5.52 -31.09
C THR A 216 3.01 4.67 -32.22
N GLY A 217 4.32 4.60 -32.29
CA GLY A 217 5.12 3.80 -33.19
C GLY A 217 6.57 4.19 -33.02
N PHE A 218 7.46 3.21 -32.92
CA PHE A 218 8.90 3.44 -32.81
C PHE A 218 9.65 2.48 -33.70
N ALA A 219 10.82 2.91 -34.14
CA ALA A 219 11.83 2.05 -34.78
C ALA A 219 13.05 1.99 -33.86
N LEU A 220 13.53 0.80 -33.58
CA LEU A 220 14.79 0.57 -32.91
C LEU A 220 15.88 0.49 -33.95
N ILE A 221 16.91 1.35 -33.87
CA ILE A 221 18.07 1.33 -34.74
C ILE A 221 19.28 0.93 -33.91
N GLU A 222 19.81 -0.24 -34.19
CA GLU A 222 21.08 -0.69 -33.60
C GLU A 222 22.23 -0.14 -34.42
N LEU A 223 23.13 0.61 -33.81
CA LEU A 223 24.35 1.12 -34.42
C LEU A 223 25.54 0.36 -33.86
N THR A 224 26.18 -0.44 -34.70
CA THR A 224 27.43 -1.12 -34.37
C THR A 224 28.60 -0.35 -34.94
N ALA A 225 29.44 0.22 -34.08
CA ALA A 225 30.69 0.86 -34.52
C ALA A 225 31.81 -0.19 -34.57
N TYR A 226 32.38 -0.40 -35.74
CA TYR A 226 33.60 -1.20 -35.90
C TYR A 226 34.82 -0.28 -35.75
N HIS A 227 35.61 -0.59 -34.74
CA HIS A 227 36.91 0.08 -34.60
C HIS A 227 37.91 -0.67 -35.49
N ASN A 228 38.28 -0.05 -36.60
CA ASN A 228 39.44 -0.52 -37.39
C ASN A 228 40.70 0.02 -36.72
N GLU A 229 41.39 -0.82 -35.98
CA GLU A 229 42.79 -0.54 -35.65
C GLU A 229 43.64 -0.64 -36.90
N TYR A 230 44.19 0.50 -37.34
CA TYR A 230 45.26 0.54 -38.32
C TYR A 230 46.61 0.52 -37.62
#